data_53106d8b329638ec7d4b50da3a53d6f6
#
_entry.id   53106d8b329638ec7d4b50da3a53d6f6
#
_cell.length_a   1.000
_cell.length_b   1.000
_cell.length_c   1.000
_cell.angle_alpha   90.00
_cell.angle_beta   90.00
_cell.angle_gamma   90.00
#
_symmetry.space_group_name_H-M   'P 1'
#
loop_
_entity.id
_entity.type
_entity.pdbx_description
1 polymer ?
#
loop_
_entity_poly.entity_id
_entity_poly.type
_entity_poly.pdbx_seq_one_letter_code
_entity_poly.pdbx_strand_id
1 'polypeptide(L)'
;MATIKPFKGLRPPHDLVERVESRPYDVLNSEEARAEAGDNEMSLYHIIKPEIDFEPGASEYDPRVYKQAADNFRKFQEKGWLVQDDKEQYYIYAQTMNGKTQYGLVVGAFVNDYMNGVIKKHELTRRDKEEDRMKHVRVCDANIEPVFFAYPDNSVLDELINRYAATAPVYDFIAPIDGFRHQFWTISDDKDIATITEEFRKMPALYIADGHHRSAAAALVGAEKAKQNPQHVGNEEYNYFMAVCFQASQLTILDYNRVVKDLNGMSSEEFLKALEADFIVKCEGADEYKPQHLHEFSLYLDGKWYSLEAKEGTYDGTDPIGVLDVDISSRLILDKLLGITDLRSDKRIDFVGGLRGLGELKRRVDSGEMRVALALYPVTMQQIMYIADSGKIMPPKATWFEPKLRSGLVIHKLG
;
A
#
# COMPACT_ATOMS: atom_id res chain seq x y z
N MET A 1 -0.44 11.20 -20.49
CA MET A 1 0.90 10.63 -20.64
C MET A 1 1.63 10.86 -19.33
N ALA A 2 2.24 9.83 -18.79
CA ALA A 2 2.89 9.92 -17.49
C ALA A 2 4.24 10.62 -17.58
N THR A 3 4.51 11.53 -16.63
CA THR A 3 5.74 12.31 -16.57
C THR A 3 6.53 11.90 -15.33
N ILE A 4 7.78 11.48 -15.53
CA ILE A 4 8.69 11.12 -14.46
C ILE A 4 10.03 11.84 -14.62
N LYS A 5 10.79 11.92 -13.53
CA LYS A 5 12.13 12.54 -13.49
C LYS A 5 13.07 11.68 -12.64
N PRO A 6 14.36 11.52 -13.04
CA PRO A 6 15.39 11.03 -12.14
C PRO A 6 15.65 12.08 -11.05
N PHE A 7 16.14 11.66 -9.88
CA PHE A 7 16.44 12.55 -8.78
C PHE A 7 17.69 12.12 -8.02
N LYS A 8 18.26 13.04 -7.25
CA LYS A 8 19.36 12.73 -6.33
C LYS A 8 18.77 12.13 -5.06
N GLY A 9 18.86 10.81 -4.92
CA GLY A 9 18.37 10.12 -3.73
C GLY A 9 19.20 10.44 -2.49
N LEU A 10 18.55 10.67 -1.37
CA LEU A 10 19.19 10.68 -0.06
C LEU A 10 19.02 9.30 0.54
N ARG A 11 20.09 8.56 0.77
CA ARG A 11 20.02 7.14 1.11
C ARG A 11 21.14 6.70 2.08
N PRO A 12 20.92 5.59 2.83
CA PRO A 12 21.94 5.11 3.76
C PRO A 12 23.17 4.57 3.03
N PRO A 13 24.36 4.64 3.64
CA PRO A 13 25.50 3.82 3.24
C PRO A 13 25.14 2.33 3.26
N HIS A 14 25.82 1.53 2.42
CA HIS A 14 25.53 0.10 2.26
C HIS A 14 25.51 -0.67 3.58
N ASP A 15 26.44 -0.40 4.47
CA ASP A 15 26.59 -1.06 5.76
C ASP A 15 25.57 -0.60 6.83
N LEU A 16 24.78 0.43 6.54
CA LEU A 16 23.79 0.97 7.46
C LEU A 16 22.33 0.70 7.03
N VAL A 17 22.10 0.23 5.80
CA VAL A 17 20.74 0.14 5.25
C VAL A 17 19.79 -0.70 6.11
N GLU A 18 20.23 -1.84 6.62
CA GLU A 18 19.44 -2.73 7.49
C GLU A 18 19.10 -2.09 8.85
N ARG A 19 19.89 -1.11 9.29
CA ARG A 19 19.63 -0.37 10.54
C ARG A 19 18.72 0.84 10.31
N VAL A 20 18.70 1.37 9.09
CA VAL A 20 17.90 2.56 8.74
C VAL A 20 16.52 2.16 8.25
N GLU A 21 16.40 1.11 7.44
CA GLU A 21 15.14 0.72 6.82
C GLU A 21 14.04 0.44 7.87
N SER A 22 12.79 0.64 7.47
CA SER A 22 11.64 0.34 8.31
C SER A 22 10.41 -0.06 7.47
N ARG A 23 9.42 -0.67 8.11
CA ARG A 23 8.09 -0.80 7.52
C ARG A 23 7.43 0.58 7.38
N PRO A 24 6.45 0.76 6.46
CA PRO A 24 5.76 2.04 6.34
C PRO A 24 4.95 2.37 7.59
N TYR A 25 4.75 3.67 7.83
CA TYR A 25 4.15 4.21 9.06
C TYR A 25 2.73 3.69 9.36
N ASP A 26 1.99 3.29 8.35
CA ASP A 26 0.56 2.94 8.40
C ASP A 26 0.27 1.45 8.64
N VAL A 27 1.31 0.61 8.73
CA VAL A 27 1.15 -0.84 8.98
C VAL A 27 1.36 -1.23 10.43
N LEU A 28 1.74 -0.30 11.30
CA LEU A 28 2.01 -0.55 12.72
C LEU A 28 1.57 0.66 13.58
N ASN A 29 1.22 0.38 14.82
CA ASN A 29 0.95 1.42 15.81
C ASN A 29 2.26 1.94 16.44
N SER A 30 2.15 2.96 17.32
CA SER A 30 3.32 3.60 17.93
C SER A 30 4.06 2.70 18.94
N GLU A 31 3.35 1.77 19.60
CA GLU A 31 3.98 0.82 20.52
C GLU A 31 4.77 -0.24 19.76
N GLU A 32 4.22 -0.75 18.67
CA GLU A 32 4.90 -1.67 17.76
C GLU A 32 6.14 -1.02 17.13
N ALA A 33 6.03 0.24 16.67
CA ALA A 33 7.15 0.99 16.13
C ALA A 33 8.26 1.21 17.15
N ARG A 34 7.90 1.53 18.40
CA ARG A 34 8.85 1.66 19.51
C ARG A 34 9.55 0.34 19.80
N ALA A 35 8.81 -0.77 19.82
CA ALA A 35 9.36 -2.09 20.06
C ALA A 35 10.32 -2.53 18.93
N GLU A 36 9.99 -2.24 17.67
CA GLU A 36 10.85 -2.55 16.53
C GLU A 36 12.09 -1.65 16.45
N ALA A 37 11.97 -0.38 16.77
CA ALA A 37 13.11 0.54 16.84
C ALA A 37 14.07 0.11 17.96
N GLY A 38 13.55 -0.33 19.11
CA GLY A 38 14.37 -0.71 20.28
C GLY A 38 15.39 0.36 20.62
N ASP A 39 16.66 -0.04 20.78
CA ASP A 39 17.79 0.87 21.04
C ASP A 39 18.48 1.35 19.75
N ASN A 40 17.90 1.12 18.58
CA ASN A 40 18.49 1.51 17.31
C ASN A 40 18.20 2.98 16.97
N GLU A 41 19.09 3.89 17.33
CA GLU A 41 18.99 5.31 17.01
C GLU A 41 18.94 5.64 15.50
N MET A 42 19.32 4.69 14.63
CA MET A 42 19.30 4.85 13.17
C MET A 42 17.99 4.40 12.54
N SER A 43 17.07 3.82 13.32
CA SER A 43 15.77 3.37 12.77
C SER A 43 15.01 4.54 12.18
N LEU A 44 14.52 4.38 10.95
CA LEU A 44 13.72 5.42 10.29
C LEU A 44 12.42 5.74 11.04
N TYR A 45 11.96 4.86 11.93
CA TYR A 45 10.80 5.13 12.77
C TYR A 45 10.95 6.44 13.57
N HIS A 46 12.15 6.83 13.96
CA HIS A 46 12.40 8.13 14.61
C HIS A 46 12.04 9.33 13.72
N ILE A 47 11.90 9.12 12.40
CA ILE A 47 11.50 10.17 11.44
C ILE A 47 10.03 10.00 11.05
N ILE A 48 9.57 8.79 10.73
CA ILE A 48 8.22 8.55 10.20
C ILE A 48 7.16 8.35 11.27
N LYS A 49 7.57 7.96 12.49
CA LYS A 49 6.75 7.79 13.71
C LYS A 49 7.43 8.41 14.93
N PRO A 50 7.76 9.72 14.85
CA PRO A 50 8.62 10.39 15.85
C PRO A 50 7.99 10.49 17.24
N GLU A 51 6.72 10.15 17.40
CA GLU A 51 6.07 10.01 18.71
C GLU A 51 6.70 8.91 19.58
N ILE A 52 7.48 7.99 18.97
CA ILE A 52 8.23 6.98 19.74
C ILE A 52 9.35 7.58 20.59
N ASP A 53 9.79 8.80 20.30
CA ASP A 53 10.83 9.51 21.07
C ASP A 53 10.25 10.21 22.33
N PHE A 54 8.92 10.16 22.51
CA PHE A 54 8.22 10.75 23.65
C PHE A 54 7.72 9.67 24.62
N GLU A 55 7.11 10.08 25.71
CA GLU A 55 6.45 9.17 26.65
C GLU A 55 5.38 8.29 25.97
N PRO A 56 5.19 7.05 26.43
CA PRO A 56 4.13 6.19 25.93
C PRO A 56 2.74 6.87 26.01
N GLY A 57 2.00 6.81 24.90
CA GLY A 57 0.69 7.46 24.80
C GLY A 57 0.74 8.91 24.28
N ALA A 58 1.91 9.43 23.94
CA ALA A 58 2.01 10.71 23.23
C ALA A 58 1.22 10.64 21.90
N SER A 59 0.47 11.71 21.61
CA SER A 59 -0.33 11.74 20.38
C SER A 59 0.55 11.90 19.15
N GLU A 60 0.36 11.08 18.14
CA GLU A 60 1.02 11.20 16.82
C GLU A 60 0.76 12.56 16.15
N TYR A 61 -0.28 13.29 16.59
CA TYR A 61 -0.68 14.61 16.05
C TYR A 61 -0.17 15.80 16.87
N ASP A 62 0.60 15.58 17.94
CA ASP A 62 1.17 16.67 18.74
C ASP A 62 2.16 17.48 17.87
N PRO A 63 2.09 18.83 17.89
CA PRO A 63 3.03 19.68 17.15
C PRO A 63 4.51 19.39 17.43
N ARG A 64 4.86 18.94 18.65
CA ARG A 64 6.22 18.57 19.05
C ARG A 64 6.74 17.37 18.26
N VAL A 65 5.84 16.45 17.89
CA VAL A 65 6.16 15.24 17.14
C VAL A 65 6.65 15.59 15.73
N TYR A 66 6.00 16.53 15.05
CA TYR A 66 6.46 16.99 13.71
C TYR A 66 7.82 17.71 13.78
N LYS A 67 8.04 18.51 14.83
CA LYS A 67 9.35 19.15 15.05
C LYS A 67 10.42 18.08 15.26
N GLN A 68 10.13 17.04 16.04
CA GLN A 68 11.04 15.92 16.28
C GLN A 68 11.40 15.19 14.98
N ALA A 69 10.41 14.96 14.08
CA ALA A 69 10.67 14.39 12.75
C ALA A 69 11.73 15.20 11.98
N ALA A 70 11.58 16.52 11.91
CA ALA A 70 12.51 17.41 11.22
C ALA A 70 13.91 17.41 11.87
N ASP A 71 13.95 17.43 13.20
CA ASP A 71 15.21 17.41 13.96
C ASP A 71 15.94 16.07 13.76
N ASN A 72 15.22 14.95 13.81
CA ASN A 72 15.77 13.62 13.53
C ASN A 72 16.25 13.51 12.07
N PHE A 73 15.48 13.99 11.11
CA PHE A 73 15.85 13.94 9.69
C PHE A 73 17.15 14.74 9.43
N ARG A 74 17.33 15.89 10.08
CA ARG A 74 18.59 16.64 10.05
C ARG A 74 19.72 15.86 10.71
N LYS A 75 19.50 15.30 11.93
CA LYS A 75 20.47 14.47 12.65
C LYS A 75 20.99 13.33 11.80
N PHE A 76 20.11 12.64 11.06
CA PHE A 76 20.48 11.51 10.19
C PHE A 76 21.45 11.93 9.09
N GLN A 77 21.25 13.12 8.50
CA GLN A 77 22.14 13.67 7.48
C GLN A 77 23.48 14.13 8.10
N GLU A 78 23.46 14.82 9.23
CA GLU A 78 24.66 15.30 9.94
C GLU A 78 25.55 14.15 10.43
N LYS A 79 24.94 13.01 10.80
CA LYS A 79 25.65 11.80 11.24
C LYS A 79 26.13 10.93 10.06
N GLY A 80 25.79 11.27 8.84
CA GLY A 80 26.10 10.46 7.66
C GLY A 80 25.33 9.12 7.60
N TRP A 81 24.24 9.01 8.35
CA TRP A 81 23.34 7.85 8.26
C TRP A 81 22.49 7.89 6.99
N LEU A 82 22.31 9.08 6.44
CA LEU A 82 21.74 9.34 5.13
C LEU A 82 22.68 10.26 4.35
N VAL A 83 23.05 9.87 3.13
CA VAL A 83 23.98 10.59 2.26
C VAL A 83 23.32 10.86 0.93
N GLN A 84 23.45 12.10 0.43
CA GLN A 84 22.89 12.53 -0.85
C GLN A 84 23.73 11.98 -2.01
N ASP A 85 23.07 11.37 -3.00
CA ASP A 85 23.73 10.98 -4.24
C ASP A 85 24.24 12.21 -5.03
N ASP A 86 25.36 12.06 -5.72
CA ASP A 86 25.99 13.15 -6.48
C ASP A 86 25.21 13.47 -7.78
N LYS A 87 24.55 12.45 -8.38
CA LYS A 87 23.87 12.54 -9.67
C LYS A 87 22.38 12.25 -9.54
N GLU A 88 21.59 12.88 -10.42
CA GLU A 88 20.22 12.47 -10.66
C GLU A 88 20.21 11.10 -11.36
N GLN A 89 19.40 10.18 -10.83
CA GLN A 89 19.31 8.81 -11.33
C GLN A 89 17.95 8.19 -10.99
N TYR A 90 17.62 7.11 -11.68
CA TYR A 90 16.55 6.21 -11.28
C TYR A 90 17.12 5.07 -10.43
N TYR A 91 16.23 4.33 -9.78
CA TYR A 91 16.64 3.16 -9.01
C TYR A 91 15.72 1.99 -9.34
N ILE A 92 16.22 0.77 -9.13
CA ILE A 92 15.40 -0.43 -9.12
C ILE A 92 15.32 -0.91 -7.67
N TYR A 93 14.11 -1.19 -7.23
CA TYR A 93 13.83 -1.81 -5.95
C TYR A 93 13.12 -3.14 -6.16
N ALA A 94 13.75 -4.24 -5.77
CA ALA A 94 13.19 -5.57 -5.84
C ALA A 94 12.80 -6.09 -4.46
N GLN A 95 11.67 -6.78 -4.41
CA GLN A 95 11.14 -7.42 -3.21
C GLN A 95 10.82 -8.87 -3.51
N THR A 96 11.35 -9.79 -2.69
CA THR A 96 11.08 -11.23 -2.83
C THR A 96 10.29 -11.73 -1.64
N MET A 97 9.10 -12.27 -1.90
CA MET A 97 8.21 -12.90 -0.93
C MET A 97 7.80 -14.28 -1.46
N ASN A 98 7.95 -15.32 -0.64
CA ASN A 98 7.54 -16.69 -0.98
C ASN A 98 8.11 -17.19 -2.34
N GLY A 99 9.36 -16.82 -2.66
CA GLY A 99 10.04 -17.20 -3.91
C GLY A 99 9.64 -16.40 -5.15
N LYS A 100 8.69 -15.47 -5.04
CA LYS A 100 8.31 -14.55 -6.12
C LYS A 100 8.99 -13.20 -5.91
N THR A 101 9.69 -12.70 -6.92
CA THR A 101 10.31 -11.38 -6.92
C THR A 101 9.51 -10.42 -7.80
N GLN A 102 9.25 -9.22 -7.30
CA GLN A 102 8.71 -8.10 -8.08
C GLN A 102 9.73 -6.97 -8.13
N TYR A 103 9.86 -6.33 -9.28
CA TYR A 103 10.82 -5.26 -9.55
C TYR A 103 10.11 -3.95 -9.82
N GLY A 104 10.43 -2.90 -9.06
CA GLY A 104 9.89 -1.57 -9.24
C GLY A 104 10.94 -0.54 -9.60
N LEU A 105 10.59 0.41 -10.45
CA LEU A 105 11.39 1.59 -10.76
C LEU A 105 11.07 2.70 -9.78
N VAL A 106 12.08 3.21 -9.08
CA VAL A 106 11.94 4.36 -8.17
C VAL A 106 12.19 5.63 -8.98
N VAL A 107 11.19 6.50 -8.97
CA VAL A 107 11.13 7.69 -9.82
C VAL A 107 10.57 8.89 -9.06
N GLY A 108 10.86 10.09 -9.52
CA GLY A 108 10.08 11.27 -9.20
C GLY A 108 8.85 11.33 -10.12
N ALA A 109 7.65 11.13 -9.59
CA ALA A 109 6.39 11.21 -10.32
C ALA A 109 5.86 12.65 -10.29
N PHE A 110 5.36 13.15 -11.42
CA PHE A 110 4.98 14.55 -11.57
C PHE A 110 3.69 14.91 -10.82
N VAL A 111 3.76 15.95 -9.99
CA VAL A 111 2.63 16.43 -9.17
C VAL A 111 1.39 16.73 -10.02
N ASN A 112 1.56 17.38 -11.18
CA ASN A 112 0.41 17.71 -12.03
C ASN A 112 -0.26 16.46 -12.64
N ASP A 113 0.45 15.37 -12.81
CA ASP A 113 -0.14 14.11 -13.28
C ASP A 113 -1.12 13.53 -12.23
N TYR A 114 -0.83 13.73 -10.93
CA TYR A 114 -1.79 13.43 -9.87
C TYR A 114 -2.99 14.38 -9.89
N MET A 115 -2.75 15.69 -10.05
CA MET A 115 -3.81 16.71 -10.05
C MET A 115 -4.74 16.57 -11.26
N ASN A 116 -4.22 16.17 -12.41
CA ASN A 116 -4.95 16.06 -13.69
C ASN A 116 -5.49 14.64 -13.96
N GLY A 117 -5.29 13.68 -13.03
CA GLY A 117 -5.83 12.33 -13.15
C GLY A 117 -5.09 11.43 -14.14
N VAL A 118 -3.86 11.73 -14.51
CA VAL A 118 -2.94 10.80 -15.20
C VAL A 118 -2.48 9.74 -14.20
N ILE A 119 -2.22 10.11 -12.93
CA ILE A 119 -2.07 9.18 -11.82
C ILE A 119 -3.46 8.89 -11.27
N LYS A 120 -3.93 7.67 -11.54
CA LYS A 120 -5.28 7.18 -11.25
C LYS A 120 -5.42 6.71 -9.82
N LYS A 121 -6.57 7.03 -9.21
CA LYS A 121 -6.94 6.65 -7.84
C LYS A 121 -8.09 5.67 -7.87
N HIS A 122 -8.11 4.74 -6.94
CA HIS A 122 -9.22 3.81 -6.73
C HIS A 122 -9.79 3.86 -5.30
N GLU A 123 -9.21 4.69 -4.43
CA GLU A 123 -9.64 4.88 -3.04
C GLU A 123 -9.71 6.38 -2.69
N LEU A 124 -10.65 6.75 -1.81
CA LEU A 124 -10.75 8.10 -1.26
C LEU A 124 -9.82 8.25 -0.05
N THR A 125 -9.14 9.37 0.01
CA THR A 125 -8.32 9.74 1.16
C THR A 125 -9.19 10.30 2.30
N ARG A 126 -8.74 10.06 3.54
CA ARG A 126 -9.32 10.69 4.74
C ARG A 126 -8.57 11.99 4.98
N ARG A 127 -9.32 13.07 5.18
CA ARG A 127 -8.78 14.42 5.34
C ARG A 127 -7.83 14.55 6.54
N ASP A 128 -8.14 13.91 7.67
CA ASP A 128 -7.29 13.92 8.86
C ASP A 128 -5.92 13.29 8.61
N LYS A 129 -5.89 12.16 7.89
CA LYS A 129 -4.64 11.47 7.53
C LYS A 129 -3.86 12.22 6.45
N GLU A 130 -4.55 12.84 5.50
CA GLU A 130 -3.95 13.67 4.46
C GLU A 130 -3.26 14.90 5.08
N GLU A 131 -3.96 15.64 5.96
CA GLU A 131 -3.39 16.80 6.66
C GLU A 131 -2.19 16.43 7.54
N ASP A 132 -2.24 15.28 8.21
CA ASP A 132 -1.12 14.75 8.98
C ASP A 132 0.12 14.53 8.11
N ARG A 133 -0.03 13.80 7.00
CA ARG A 133 1.10 13.55 6.07
C ARG A 133 1.58 14.84 5.40
N MET A 134 0.70 15.78 5.07
CA MET A 134 1.10 17.09 4.55
C MET A 134 1.99 17.86 5.53
N LYS A 135 1.64 17.85 6.82
CA LYS A 135 2.49 18.47 7.87
C LYS A 135 3.86 17.81 7.92
N HIS A 136 3.90 16.47 7.89
CA HIS A 136 5.17 15.73 7.91
C HIS A 136 6.05 16.07 6.70
N VAL A 137 5.50 16.07 5.48
CA VAL A 137 6.22 16.45 4.25
C VAL A 137 6.73 17.89 4.34
N ARG A 138 5.93 18.84 4.85
CA ARG A 138 6.34 20.24 4.99
C ARG A 138 7.52 20.43 5.95
N VAL A 139 7.49 19.76 7.11
CA VAL A 139 8.53 19.94 8.13
C VAL A 139 9.85 19.27 7.76
N CYS A 140 9.79 18.12 7.08
CA CYS A 140 10.97 17.41 6.60
C CYS A 140 11.50 17.99 5.28
N ASP A 141 10.67 18.72 4.54
CA ASP A 141 10.95 19.17 3.18
C ASP A 141 11.40 18.02 2.24
N ALA A 142 10.77 16.86 2.41
CA ALA A 142 11.12 15.63 1.71
C ALA A 142 9.95 14.63 1.65
N ASN A 143 9.97 13.78 0.64
CA ASN A 143 9.19 12.55 0.61
C ASN A 143 10.03 11.45 1.27
N ILE A 144 9.81 11.23 2.58
CA ILE A 144 10.57 10.25 3.38
C ILE A 144 10.18 8.83 2.99
N GLU A 145 8.90 8.60 2.70
CA GLU A 145 8.35 7.30 2.37
C GLU A 145 7.88 7.27 0.91
N PRO A 146 8.17 6.20 0.16
CA PRO A 146 7.72 6.05 -1.21
C PRO A 146 6.21 5.78 -1.28
N VAL A 147 5.61 6.12 -2.44
CA VAL A 147 4.28 5.64 -2.81
C VAL A 147 4.40 4.48 -3.78
N PHE A 148 3.42 3.61 -3.81
CA PHE A 148 3.43 2.38 -4.59
C PHE A 148 2.50 2.53 -5.80
N PHE A 149 3.05 2.52 -7.02
CA PHE A 149 2.31 2.62 -8.26
C PHE A 149 2.42 1.36 -9.11
N ALA A 150 1.40 1.14 -9.91
CA ALA A 150 1.42 0.17 -10.99
C ALA A 150 1.42 0.88 -12.34
N TYR A 151 2.05 0.28 -13.35
CA TYR A 151 1.98 0.69 -14.74
C TYR A 151 1.66 -0.50 -15.66
N PRO A 152 1.06 -0.26 -16.86
CA PRO A 152 0.83 -1.31 -17.84
C PRO A 152 2.13 -1.98 -18.26
N ASP A 153 2.13 -3.29 -18.46
CA ASP A 153 3.32 -4.06 -18.78
C ASP A 153 4.05 -3.49 -20.02
N ASN A 154 5.39 -3.45 -19.93
CA ASN A 154 6.25 -2.84 -20.93
C ASN A 154 7.53 -3.68 -21.10
N SER A 155 7.70 -4.33 -22.25
CA SER A 155 8.81 -5.22 -22.50
C SER A 155 10.18 -4.51 -22.55
N VAL A 156 10.23 -3.24 -22.96
CA VAL A 156 11.49 -2.47 -23.02
C VAL A 156 12.00 -2.21 -21.59
N LEU A 157 11.09 -1.82 -20.69
CA LEU A 157 11.44 -1.64 -19.27
C LEU A 157 11.80 -2.97 -18.61
N ASP A 158 11.11 -4.04 -18.97
CA ASP A 158 11.39 -5.38 -18.43
C ASP A 158 12.81 -5.87 -18.82
N GLU A 159 13.18 -5.72 -20.09
CA GLU A 159 14.54 -6.05 -20.56
C GLU A 159 15.61 -5.21 -19.84
N LEU A 160 15.34 -3.91 -19.65
CA LEU A 160 16.27 -3.01 -18.96
C LEU A 160 16.41 -3.42 -17.47
N ILE A 161 15.32 -3.66 -16.78
CA ILE A 161 15.31 -4.08 -15.37
C ILE A 161 16.06 -5.41 -15.22
N ASN A 162 15.78 -6.40 -16.08
CA ASN A 162 16.43 -7.70 -16.04
C ASN A 162 17.95 -7.61 -16.25
N ARG A 163 18.39 -6.68 -17.08
CA ARG A 163 19.83 -6.43 -17.29
C ARG A 163 20.51 -5.91 -16.00
N TYR A 164 19.88 -4.98 -15.28
CA TYR A 164 20.39 -4.51 -14.00
C TYR A 164 20.29 -5.58 -12.90
N ALA A 165 19.21 -6.32 -12.84
CA ALA A 165 18.99 -7.41 -11.89
C ALA A 165 20.05 -8.53 -12.01
N ALA A 166 20.66 -8.69 -13.18
CA ALA A 166 21.78 -9.62 -13.39
C ALA A 166 23.13 -9.12 -12.83
N THR A 167 23.20 -7.86 -12.35
CA THR A 167 24.40 -7.27 -11.74
C THR A 167 24.31 -7.30 -10.21
N ALA A 168 25.43 -7.03 -9.52
CA ALA A 168 25.42 -6.91 -8.07
C ALA A 168 24.58 -5.69 -7.62
N PRO A 169 23.63 -5.86 -6.71
CA PRO A 169 22.86 -4.76 -6.16
C PRO A 169 23.69 -3.88 -5.21
N VAL A 170 23.25 -2.63 -5.02
CA VAL A 170 23.81 -1.73 -4.01
C VAL A 170 23.39 -2.16 -2.60
N TYR A 171 22.15 -2.65 -2.45
CA TYR A 171 21.67 -3.27 -1.22
C TYR A 171 21.12 -4.65 -1.53
N ASP A 172 21.37 -5.60 -0.62
CA ASP A 172 20.83 -6.96 -0.65
C ASP A 172 20.75 -7.49 0.77
N PHE A 173 19.55 -7.55 1.32
CA PHE A 173 19.31 -8.00 2.68
C PHE A 173 17.96 -8.68 2.84
N ILE A 174 17.83 -9.45 3.94
CA ILE A 174 16.59 -10.08 4.36
C ILE A 174 16.11 -9.34 5.61
N ALA A 175 14.95 -8.71 5.53
CA ALA A 175 14.37 -8.00 6.67
C ALA A 175 13.99 -8.99 7.77
N PRO A 176 14.47 -8.80 9.01
CA PRO A 176 14.31 -9.79 10.08
C PRO A 176 12.86 -9.96 10.55
N ILE A 177 12.03 -8.94 10.36
CA ILE A 177 10.66 -8.92 10.88
C ILE A 177 9.70 -9.81 10.08
N ASP A 178 9.89 -9.96 8.78
CA ASP A 178 8.99 -10.69 7.87
C ASP A 178 9.71 -11.71 6.99
N GLY A 179 11.05 -11.72 6.99
CA GLY A 179 11.86 -12.65 6.21
C GLY A 179 11.86 -12.35 4.70
N PHE A 180 11.38 -11.20 4.28
CA PHE A 180 11.39 -10.81 2.87
C PHE A 180 12.75 -10.28 2.48
N ARG A 181 13.19 -10.62 1.24
CA ARG A 181 14.44 -10.11 0.68
C ARG A 181 14.19 -8.79 -0.05
N HIS A 182 15.08 -7.83 0.18
CA HIS A 182 15.07 -6.52 -0.45
C HIS A 182 16.37 -6.29 -1.17
N GLN A 183 16.29 -5.90 -2.46
CA GLN A 183 17.46 -5.61 -3.28
C GLN A 183 17.29 -4.25 -3.96
N PHE A 184 18.39 -3.53 -4.20
CA PHE A 184 18.34 -2.17 -4.70
C PHE A 184 19.51 -1.90 -5.66
N TRP A 185 19.23 -1.29 -6.81
CA TRP A 185 20.24 -0.88 -7.81
C TRP A 185 20.07 0.58 -8.18
N THR A 186 21.16 1.22 -8.60
CA THR A 186 21.16 2.57 -9.16
C THR A 186 21.24 2.53 -10.67
N ILE A 187 20.54 3.41 -11.37
CA ILE A 187 20.56 3.58 -12.82
C ILE A 187 21.05 4.99 -13.11
N SER A 188 22.34 5.12 -13.42
CA SER A 188 23.01 6.41 -13.69
C SER A 188 23.52 6.55 -15.13
N ASP A 189 23.27 5.56 -15.99
CA ASP A 189 23.57 5.63 -17.42
C ASP A 189 22.57 6.53 -18.13
N ASP A 190 23.05 7.56 -18.82
CA ASP A 190 22.20 8.58 -19.47
C ASP A 190 21.26 8.00 -20.52
N LYS A 191 21.69 6.96 -21.24
CA LYS A 191 20.87 6.29 -22.25
C LYS A 191 19.72 5.52 -21.62
N ASP A 192 19.99 4.82 -20.52
CA ASP A 192 18.98 4.08 -19.77
C ASP A 192 17.99 5.02 -19.11
N ILE A 193 18.47 6.14 -18.51
CA ILE A 193 17.63 7.21 -17.99
C ILE A 193 16.70 7.77 -19.07
N ALA A 194 17.24 8.08 -20.25
CA ALA A 194 16.44 8.57 -21.37
C ALA A 194 15.40 7.54 -21.83
N THR A 195 15.78 6.26 -21.90
CA THR A 195 14.89 5.16 -22.28
C THR A 195 13.73 5.03 -21.29
N ILE A 196 14.00 4.98 -19.99
CA ILE A 196 12.98 4.90 -18.95
C ILE A 196 12.02 6.09 -19.02
N THR A 197 12.55 7.31 -19.11
CA THR A 197 11.75 8.53 -19.20
C THR A 197 10.83 8.50 -20.42
N GLU A 198 11.33 8.07 -21.59
CA GLU A 198 10.54 8.00 -22.81
C GLU A 198 9.47 6.92 -22.77
N GLU A 199 9.77 5.74 -22.19
CA GLU A 199 8.77 4.67 -22.06
C GLU A 199 7.61 5.09 -21.14
N PHE A 200 7.90 5.77 -20.01
CA PHE A 200 6.84 6.33 -19.16
C PHE A 200 6.02 7.40 -19.88
N ARG A 201 6.66 8.24 -20.70
CA ARG A 201 5.94 9.25 -21.49
C ARG A 201 4.91 8.65 -22.46
N LYS A 202 5.10 7.40 -22.91
CA LYS A 202 4.14 6.69 -23.77
C LYS A 202 2.94 6.13 -22.97
N MET A 203 3.04 6.00 -21.66
CA MET A 203 1.98 5.44 -20.83
C MET A 203 0.84 6.46 -20.65
N PRO A 204 -0.41 6.06 -20.88
CA PRO A 204 -1.55 6.96 -20.72
C PRO A 204 -1.85 7.29 -19.25
N ALA A 205 -1.52 6.38 -18.34
CA ALA A 205 -1.79 6.52 -16.91
C ALA A 205 -0.83 5.68 -16.06
N LEU A 206 -0.68 6.07 -14.78
CA LEU A 206 -0.16 5.28 -13.67
C LEU A 206 -1.28 5.04 -12.67
N TYR A 207 -1.20 3.98 -11.88
CA TYR A 207 -2.26 3.58 -10.96
C TYR A 207 -1.69 3.46 -9.56
N ILE A 208 -2.30 4.16 -8.60
CA ILE A 208 -1.90 4.04 -7.20
C ILE A 208 -2.29 2.64 -6.72
N ALA A 209 -1.32 1.82 -6.33
CA ALA A 209 -1.54 0.53 -5.71
C ALA A 209 -1.69 0.67 -4.18
N ASP A 210 -0.76 1.41 -3.56
CA ASP A 210 -0.78 1.69 -2.11
C ASP A 210 -0.24 3.09 -1.83
N GLY A 211 -0.61 3.67 -0.69
CA GLY A 211 -0.15 5.01 -0.28
C GLY A 211 -0.99 6.16 -0.84
N HIS A 212 -2.30 6.02 -0.96
CA HIS A 212 -3.19 7.10 -1.43
C HIS A 212 -3.05 8.39 -0.61
N HIS A 213 -2.95 8.30 0.73
CA HIS A 213 -2.75 9.47 1.60
C HIS A 213 -1.38 10.11 1.40
N ARG A 214 -0.32 9.30 1.23
CA ARG A 214 1.05 9.80 0.94
C ARG A 214 1.11 10.48 -0.43
N SER A 215 0.46 9.91 -1.45
CA SER A 215 0.37 10.50 -2.80
C SER A 215 -0.36 11.85 -2.78
N ALA A 216 -1.51 11.91 -2.10
CA ALA A 216 -2.27 13.16 -1.96
C ALA A 216 -1.45 14.23 -1.22
N ALA A 217 -0.87 13.89 -0.08
CA ALA A 217 -0.07 14.83 0.72
C ALA A 217 1.13 15.38 -0.07
N ALA A 218 1.87 14.52 -0.75
CA ALA A 218 3.04 14.94 -1.55
C ALA A 218 2.63 15.86 -2.70
N ALA A 219 1.56 15.52 -3.43
CA ALA A 219 1.07 16.33 -4.54
C ALA A 219 0.54 17.70 -4.08
N LEU A 220 -0.22 17.74 -2.98
CA LEU A 220 -0.76 18.98 -2.44
C LEU A 220 0.35 19.91 -1.91
N VAL A 221 1.33 19.37 -1.19
CA VAL A 221 2.48 20.16 -0.70
C VAL A 221 3.32 20.67 -1.88
N GLY A 222 3.56 19.86 -2.89
CA GLY A 222 4.25 20.28 -4.11
C GLY A 222 3.54 21.44 -4.81
N ALA A 223 2.21 21.34 -4.96
CA ALA A 223 1.39 22.40 -5.54
C ALA A 223 1.38 23.69 -4.68
N GLU A 224 1.40 23.57 -3.33
CA GLU A 224 1.55 24.73 -2.43
C GLU A 224 2.91 25.42 -2.61
N LYS A 225 4.02 24.66 -2.66
CA LYS A 225 5.35 25.20 -2.89
C LYS A 225 5.45 25.92 -4.24
N ALA A 226 4.87 25.34 -5.29
CA ALA A 226 4.82 25.99 -6.61
C ALA A 226 4.11 27.36 -6.57
N LYS A 227 2.98 27.46 -5.85
CA LYS A 227 2.25 28.72 -5.67
C LYS A 227 3.02 29.74 -4.84
N GLN A 228 3.82 29.30 -3.89
CA GLN A 228 4.59 30.15 -2.99
C GLN A 228 5.89 30.65 -3.62
N ASN A 229 6.40 29.99 -4.65
CA ASN A 229 7.63 30.35 -5.33
C ASN A 229 7.38 31.31 -6.51
N PRO A 230 7.68 32.61 -6.39
CA PRO A 230 7.50 33.57 -7.48
C PRO A 230 8.44 33.32 -8.67
N GLN A 231 9.48 32.51 -8.48
CA GLN A 231 10.44 32.12 -9.52
C GLN A 231 10.21 30.69 -10.04
N HIS A 232 9.00 30.14 -9.81
CA HIS A 232 8.64 28.81 -10.26
C HIS A 232 8.76 28.67 -11.79
N VAL A 233 9.53 27.67 -12.24
CA VAL A 233 9.76 27.37 -13.66
C VAL A 233 9.28 25.98 -14.08
N GLY A 234 8.88 25.13 -13.12
CA GLY A 234 8.26 23.83 -13.35
C GLY A 234 9.21 22.62 -13.28
N ASN A 235 10.50 22.80 -13.08
CA ASN A 235 11.49 21.73 -12.98
C ASN A 235 12.05 21.53 -11.56
N GLU A 236 11.54 22.26 -10.58
CA GLU A 236 11.95 22.17 -9.20
C GLU A 236 11.56 20.80 -8.60
N GLU A 237 12.34 20.30 -7.62
CA GLU A 237 12.15 18.99 -7.01
C GLU A 237 10.76 18.81 -6.40
N TYR A 238 10.17 19.84 -5.80
CA TYR A 238 8.82 19.78 -5.23
C TYR A 238 7.69 19.57 -6.27
N ASN A 239 7.98 19.69 -7.59
CA ASN A 239 7.03 19.30 -8.63
C ASN A 239 6.97 17.79 -8.86
N TYR A 240 7.81 17.04 -8.19
CA TYR A 240 7.88 15.59 -8.28
C TYR A 240 7.81 14.98 -6.88
N PHE A 241 7.27 13.77 -6.78
CA PHE A 241 7.24 13.02 -5.53
C PHE A 241 7.67 11.58 -5.76
N MET A 242 8.28 11.00 -4.74
CA MET A 242 8.91 9.69 -4.84
C MET A 242 7.89 8.57 -4.96
N ALA A 243 7.96 7.82 -6.05
CA ALA A 243 7.13 6.65 -6.30
C ALA A 243 7.98 5.45 -6.69
N VAL A 244 7.55 4.25 -6.29
CA VAL A 244 8.05 2.97 -6.81
C VAL A 244 6.99 2.41 -7.74
N CYS A 245 7.33 2.30 -9.03
CA CYS A 245 6.41 1.90 -10.09
C CYS A 245 6.71 0.47 -10.53
N PHE A 246 5.73 -0.44 -10.42
CA PHE A 246 5.84 -1.85 -10.81
C PHE A 246 4.99 -2.15 -12.03
N GLN A 247 5.40 -3.13 -12.82
CA GLN A 247 4.52 -3.69 -13.85
C GLN A 247 3.30 -4.37 -13.21
N ALA A 248 2.13 -4.13 -13.78
CA ALA A 248 0.87 -4.62 -13.24
C ALA A 248 0.84 -6.15 -13.06
N SER A 249 1.44 -6.91 -13.99
CA SER A 249 1.50 -8.37 -13.94
C SER A 249 2.40 -8.94 -12.84
N GLN A 250 3.36 -8.15 -12.33
CA GLN A 250 4.26 -8.59 -11.26
C GLN A 250 3.64 -8.50 -9.87
N LEU A 251 2.60 -7.68 -9.70
CA LEU A 251 2.03 -7.38 -8.40
C LEU A 251 1.27 -8.55 -7.81
N THR A 252 1.37 -8.67 -6.48
CA THR A 252 0.62 -9.63 -5.70
C THR A 252 -0.42 -8.88 -4.87
N ILE A 253 -1.69 -9.19 -5.11
CA ILE A 253 -2.81 -8.70 -4.34
C ILE A 253 -3.34 -9.86 -3.53
N LEU A 254 -3.38 -9.69 -2.22
CA LEU A 254 -3.92 -10.66 -1.30
C LEU A 254 -5.38 -10.34 -0.98
N ASP A 255 -6.08 -11.35 -0.53
CA ASP A 255 -7.43 -11.23 -0.01
C ASP A 255 -7.49 -10.31 1.22
N TYR A 256 -8.57 -9.57 1.33
CA TYR A 256 -8.85 -8.74 2.50
C TYR A 256 -10.14 -9.24 3.14
N ASN A 257 -9.99 -10.04 4.19
CA ASN A 257 -11.06 -10.83 4.79
C ASN A 257 -11.81 -10.04 5.86
N ARG A 258 -13.02 -10.51 6.20
CA ARG A 258 -13.90 -9.89 7.18
C ARG A 258 -14.17 -10.85 8.33
N VAL A 259 -14.29 -10.29 9.53
CA VAL A 259 -14.75 -11.00 10.72
C VAL A 259 -15.81 -10.16 11.43
N VAL A 260 -16.87 -10.79 11.91
CA VAL A 260 -18.03 -10.08 12.48
C VAL A 260 -18.39 -10.68 13.83
N LYS A 261 -18.75 -9.80 14.80
CA LYS A 261 -18.96 -10.15 16.20
C LYS A 261 -20.25 -10.90 16.48
N ASP A 262 -21.28 -10.73 15.64
CA ASP A 262 -22.61 -11.33 15.84
C ASP A 262 -23.30 -11.63 14.51
N LEU A 263 -24.40 -12.34 14.54
CA LEU A 263 -25.24 -12.68 13.39
C LEU A 263 -26.53 -11.83 13.33
N ASN A 264 -26.53 -10.63 13.91
CA ASN A 264 -27.69 -9.74 13.91
C ASN A 264 -28.96 -10.39 14.50
N GLY A 265 -28.79 -11.16 15.58
CA GLY A 265 -29.88 -11.82 16.29
C GLY A 265 -30.29 -13.18 15.70
N MET A 266 -29.75 -13.60 14.56
CA MET A 266 -30.02 -14.91 13.97
C MET A 266 -29.22 -16.02 14.65
N SER A 267 -29.79 -17.21 14.73
CA SER A 267 -29.04 -18.44 14.96
C SER A 267 -28.17 -18.78 13.75
N SER A 268 -27.21 -19.68 13.92
CA SER A 268 -26.36 -20.14 12.81
C SER A 268 -27.17 -20.79 11.70
N GLU A 269 -28.19 -21.58 12.05
CA GLU A 269 -29.06 -22.26 11.08
C GLU A 269 -29.89 -21.25 10.29
N GLU A 270 -30.46 -20.25 10.95
CA GLU A 270 -31.22 -19.17 10.29
C GLU A 270 -30.28 -18.33 9.38
N PHE A 271 -29.06 -18.05 9.79
CA PHE A 271 -28.12 -17.31 8.98
C PHE A 271 -27.69 -18.09 7.72
N LEU A 272 -27.33 -19.37 7.87
CA LEU A 272 -26.98 -20.24 6.73
C LEU A 272 -28.18 -20.39 5.77
N LYS A 273 -29.40 -20.52 6.29
CA LYS A 273 -30.62 -20.58 5.47
C LYS A 273 -30.89 -19.26 4.74
N ALA A 274 -30.64 -18.12 5.38
CA ALA A 274 -30.81 -16.82 4.75
C ALA A 274 -29.81 -16.59 3.61
N LEU A 275 -28.56 -17.08 3.74
CA LEU A 275 -27.55 -17.02 2.68
C LEU A 275 -27.98 -17.75 1.40
N GLU A 276 -28.76 -18.82 1.51
CA GLU A 276 -29.28 -19.58 0.35
C GLU A 276 -30.16 -18.75 -0.58
N ALA A 277 -30.65 -17.59 -0.17
CA ALA A 277 -31.38 -16.70 -1.07
C ALA A 277 -30.53 -16.21 -2.24
N ASP A 278 -29.30 -15.81 -1.95
CA ASP A 278 -28.39 -15.15 -2.90
C ASP A 278 -27.18 -16.03 -3.29
N PHE A 279 -26.90 -17.09 -2.53
CA PHE A 279 -25.72 -17.95 -2.72
C PHE A 279 -26.12 -19.43 -2.83
N ILE A 280 -25.26 -20.20 -3.50
CA ILE A 280 -25.25 -21.67 -3.37
C ILE A 280 -24.32 -21.96 -2.19
N VAL A 281 -24.86 -22.52 -1.11
CA VAL A 281 -24.14 -22.78 0.14
C VAL A 281 -23.81 -24.27 0.23
N LYS A 282 -22.51 -24.56 0.46
CA LYS A 282 -22.04 -25.94 0.62
C LYS A 282 -21.12 -26.04 1.84
N CYS A 283 -21.34 -27.03 2.70
CA CYS A 283 -20.44 -27.32 3.81
C CYS A 283 -19.18 -28.04 3.31
N GLU A 284 -18.02 -27.46 3.54
CA GLU A 284 -16.71 -28.01 3.16
C GLU A 284 -16.03 -28.77 4.32
N GLY A 285 -16.53 -28.63 5.55
CA GLY A 285 -16.02 -29.36 6.72
C GLY A 285 -15.18 -28.50 7.67
N ALA A 286 -14.27 -29.14 8.40
CA ALA A 286 -13.44 -28.50 9.43
C ALA A 286 -12.10 -27.97 8.90
N ASP A 287 -11.64 -28.48 7.75
CA ASP A 287 -10.38 -28.06 7.13
C ASP A 287 -10.55 -26.73 6.42
N GLU A 288 -9.48 -25.91 6.41
CA GLU A 288 -9.49 -24.60 5.79
C GLU A 288 -9.88 -24.68 4.31
N TYR A 289 -10.88 -23.89 3.94
CA TYR A 289 -11.34 -23.78 2.56
C TYR A 289 -11.12 -22.35 2.08
N LYS A 290 -10.32 -22.17 1.02
CA LYS A 290 -10.03 -20.87 0.40
C LYS A 290 -10.87 -20.72 -0.88
N PRO A 291 -11.48 -19.53 -1.14
CA PRO A 291 -12.14 -19.26 -2.42
C PRO A 291 -11.20 -19.56 -3.60
N GLN A 292 -11.70 -20.22 -4.65
CA GLN A 292 -10.91 -20.67 -5.79
C GLN A 292 -10.99 -19.71 -6.99
N HIS A 293 -12.06 -18.92 -7.08
CA HIS A 293 -12.32 -18.01 -8.19
C HIS A 293 -13.20 -16.82 -7.75
N LEU A 294 -13.34 -15.84 -8.65
CA LEU A 294 -14.24 -14.70 -8.46
C LEU A 294 -15.68 -15.17 -8.22
N HIS A 295 -16.38 -14.47 -7.32
CA HIS A 295 -17.77 -14.72 -6.90
C HIS A 295 -17.93 -15.94 -5.99
N GLU A 296 -16.83 -16.59 -5.62
CA GLU A 296 -16.79 -17.57 -4.56
C GLU A 296 -16.24 -16.95 -3.27
N PHE A 297 -16.88 -17.26 -2.15
CA PHE A 297 -16.48 -16.83 -0.81
C PHE A 297 -16.33 -18.06 0.09
N SER A 298 -15.53 -17.92 1.14
CA SER A 298 -15.51 -18.91 2.22
C SER A 298 -16.04 -18.30 3.49
N LEU A 299 -16.94 -19.02 4.15
CA LEU A 299 -17.50 -18.62 5.44
C LEU A 299 -17.04 -19.61 6.51
N TYR A 300 -16.53 -19.10 7.65
CA TYR A 300 -16.24 -19.92 8.82
C TYR A 300 -17.22 -19.62 9.94
N LEU A 301 -17.94 -20.65 10.37
CA LEU A 301 -18.99 -20.57 11.38
C LEU A 301 -19.09 -21.89 12.15
N ASP A 302 -19.16 -21.85 13.49
CA ASP A 302 -19.34 -23.00 14.37
C ASP A 302 -18.40 -24.18 14.07
N GLY A 303 -17.11 -23.88 13.88
CA GLY A 303 -16.07 -24.90 13.66
C GLY A 303 -16.06 -25.50 12.24
N LYS A 304 -16.82 -24.95 11.29
CA LYS A 304 -16.92 -25.45 9.91
C LYS A 304 -16.72 -24.35 8.90
N TRP A 305 -16.12 -24.73 7.77
CA TRP A 305 -16.04 -23.92 6.57
C TRP A 305 -17.17 -24.23 5.62
N TYR A 306 -17.64 -23.19 4.94
CA TYR A 306 -18.68 -23.28 3.91
C TYR A 306 -18.18 -22.52 2.69
N SER A 307 -18.38 -23.07 1.48
CA SER A 307 -18.26 -22.30 0.23
C SER A 307 -19.59 -21.63 -0.08
N LEU A 308 -19.54 -20.39 -0.52
CA LEU A 308 -20.67 -19.58 -0.94
C LEU A 308 -20.42 -19.13 -2.37
N GLU A 309 -21.14 -19.69 -3.33
CA GLU A 309 -21.10 -19.26 -4.73
C GLU A 309 -22.23 -18.27 -5.00
N ALA A 310 -21.91 -17.05 -5.43
CA ALA A 310 -22.91 -16.04 -5.75
C ALA A 310 -23.77 -16.48 -6.95
N LYS A 311 -25.09 -16.45 -6.80
CA LYS A 311 -26.00 -16.84 -7.86
C LYS A 311 -26.03 -15.84 -9.01
N GLU A 312 -26.30 -16.32 -10.23
CA GLU A 312 -26.57 -15.44 -11.37
C GLU A 312 -27.68 -14.43 -11.05
N GLY A 313 -27.46 -13.17 -11.46
CA GLY A 313 -28.39 -12.06 -11.22
C GLY A 313 -28.25 -11.38 -9.85
N THR A 314 -27.37 -11.85 -8.97
CA THR A 314 -27.06 -11.17 -7.70
C THR A 314 -26.05 -10.04 -7.86
N TYR A 315 -25.36 -10.00 -8.99
CA TYR A 315 -24.42 -8.95 -9.39
C TYR A 315 -24.54 -8.62 -10.87
N ASP A 316 -24.17 -7.39 -11.24
CA ASP A 316 -24.13 -6.94 -12.64
C ASP A 316 -22.69 -6.97 -13.15
N GLY A 317 -22.38 -7.88 -14.08
CA GLY A 317 -21.05 -8.00 -14.70
C GLY A 317 -20.63 -6.78 -15.52
N THR A 318 -21.53 -5.85 -15.83
CA THR A 318 -21.24 -4.60 -16.53
C THR A 318 -20.92 -3.43 -15.60
N ASP A 319 -21.29 -3.53 -14.32
CA ASP A 319 -20.89 -2.53 -13.30
C ASP A 319 -19.52 -2.88 -12.71
N PRO A 320 -18.49 -2.06 -12.94
CA PRO A 320 -17.13 -2.34 -12.46
C PRO A 320 -17.00 -2.43 -10.93
N ILE A 321 -17.95 -1.87 -10.18
CA ILE A 321 -17.99 -1.98 -8.71
C ILE A 321 -18.89 -3.12 -8.28
N GLY A 322 -20.11 -3.20 -8.82
CA GLY A 322 -21.13 -4.20 -8.45
C GLY A 322 -20.71 -5.65 -8.72
N VAL A 323 -19.73 -5.88 -9.61
CA VAL A 323 -19.14 -7.18 -9.92
C VAL A 323 -18.06 -7.63 -8.93
N LEU A 324 -17.58 -6.75 -8.07
CA LEU A 324 -16.51 -7.07 -7.11
C LEU A 324 -17.04 -7.91 -5.95
N ASP A 325 -16.29 -8.91 -5.53
CA ASP A 325 -16.61 -9.74 -4.37
C ASP A 325 -16.75 -8.91 -3.09
N VAL A 326 -15.95 -7.86 -2.94
CA VAL A 326 -16.10 -6.91 -1.82
C VAL A 326 -17.44 -6.19 -1.83
N ASP A 327 -17.99 -5.84 -2.99
CA ASP A 327 -19.31 -5.20 -3.11
C ASP A 327 -20.43 -6.22 -2.92
N ILE A 328 -20.35 -7.37 -3.57
CA ILE A 328 -21.31 -8.47 -3.44
C ILE A 328 -21.48 -8.86 -1.97
N SER A 329 -20.35 -9.11 -1.27
CA SER A 329 -20.38 -9.47 0.15
C SER A 329 -20.92 -8.34 1.03
N SER A 330 -20.59 -7.09 0.72
CA SER A 330 -21.07 -5.93 1.47
C SER A 330 -22.58 -5.77 1.36
N ARG A 331 -23.14 -5.88 0.15
CA ARG A 331 -24.60 -5.73 -0.08
C ARG A 331 -25.41 -6.93 0.42
N LEU A 332 -24.97 -8.14 0.10
CA LEU A 332 -25.78 -9.34 0.29
C LEU A 332 -25.59 -10.03 1.65
N ILE A 333 -24.42 -9.85 2.28
CA ILE A 333 -24.12 -10.46 3.57
C ILE A 333 -24.07 -9.42 4.68
N LEU A 334 -23.18 -8.42 4.54
CA LEU A 334 -22.92 -7.47 5.62
C LEU A 334 -24.10 -6.54 5.85
N ASP A 335 -24.65 -5.91 4.82
CA ASP A 335 -25.81 -5.01 4.94
C ASP A 335 -27.12 -5.81 5.11
N LYS A 336 -27.45 -6.63 4.11
CA LYS A 336 -28.76 -7.31 4.03
C LYS A 336 -29.04 -8.24 5.22
N LEU A 337 -28.05 -9.03 5.65
CA LEU A 337 -28.23 -10.04 6.70
C LEU A 337 -27.70 -9.56 8.05
N LEU A 338 -26.51 -8.96 8.10
CA LEU A 338 -25.86 -8.58 9.35
C LEU A 338 -26.15 -7.13 9.76
N GLY A 339 -26.84 -6.34 8.91
CA GLY A 339 -27.21 -4.95 9.21
C GLY A 339 -26.01 -4.00 9.36
N ILE A 340 -24.88 -4.34 8.73
CA ILE A 340 -23.65 -3.53 8.73
C ILE A 340 -23.63 -2.70 7.44
N THR A 341 -24.13 -1.46 7.53
CA THR A 341 -24.28 -0.55 6.39
C THR A 341 -23.07 0.34 6.15
N ASP A 342 -22.27 0.62 7.19
CA ASP A 342 -21.05 1.42 7.08
C ASP A 342 -19.84 0.66 7.64
N LEU A 343 -19.04 0.12 6.73
CA LEU A 343 -17.84 -0.67 7.05
C LEU A 343 -16.73 0.14 7.76
N ARG A 344 -16.81 1.48 7.77
CA ARG A 344 -15.78 2.35 8.35
C ARG A 344 -16.03 2.66 9.83
N SER A 345 -17.29 2.64 10.24
CA SER A 345 -17.70 3.08 11.57
C SER A 345 -18.31 1.98 12.43
N ASP A 346 -18.84 0.90 11.83
CA ASP A 346 -19.45 -0.20 12.59
C ASP A 346 -18.38 -0.99 13.37
N LYS A 347 -18.52 -1.05 14.71
CA LYS A 347 -17.58 -1.73 15.61
C LYS A 347 -17.80 -3.26 15.69
N ARG A 348 -18.80 -3.79 15.01
CA ARG A 348 -19.07 -5.23 14.96
C ARG A 348 -18.22 -5.93 13.90
N ILE A 349 -17.71 -5.21 12.91
CA ILE A 349 -16.85 -5.75 11.85
C ILE A 349 -15.40 -5.37 12.08
N ASP A 350 -14.49 -6.29 11.74
CA ASP A 350 -13.07 -6.03 11.62
C ASP A 350 -12.49 -6.74 10.38
N PHE A 351 -11.28 -6.40 10.00
CA PHE A 351 -10.67 -6.82 8.75
C PHE A 351 -9.35 -7.56 9.00
N VAL A 352 -9.11 -8.61 8.21
CA VAL A 352 -7.92 -9.45 8.31
C VAL A 352 -7.25 -9.51 6.94
N GLY A 353 -6.04 -8.95 6.82
CA GLY A 353 -5.25 -9.05 5.58
C GLY A 353 -4.81 -10.48 5.31
N GLY A 354 -4.81 -10.87 4.02
CA GLY A 354 -4.54 -12.24 3.57
C GLY A 354 -3.18 -12.81 3.96
N LEU A 355 -2.21 -11.94 4.32
CA LEU A 355 -0.91 -12.39 4.84
C LEU A 355 -1.04 -13.23 6.14
N ARG A 356 -2.07 -12.96 6.95
CA ARG A 356 -2.37 -13.71 8.19
C ARG A 356 -3.03 -15.07 7.92
N GLY A 357 -3.49 -15.32 6.70
CA GLY A 357 -4.11 -16.57 6.27
C GLY A 357 -5.49 -16.86 6.89
N LEU A 358 -6.07 -17.99 6.50
CA LEU A 358 -7.37 -18.45 6.99
C LEU A 358 -7.32 -18.89 8.46
N GLY A 359 -6.15 -19.34 8.94
CA GLY A 359 -5.93 -19.72 10.33
C GLY A 359 -6.23 -18.61 11.32
N GLU A 360 -5.95 -17.35 10.96
CA GLU A 360 -6.30 -16.21 11.81
C GLU A 360 -7.82 -15.98 11.88
N LEU A 361 -8.52 -16.18 10.78
CA LEU A 361 -9.99 -16.11 10.75
C LEU A 361 -10.58 -17.17 11.69
N LYS A 362 -10.10 -18.39 11.56
CA LYS A 362 -10.49 -19.52 12.42
C LYS A 362 -10.20 -19.22 13.88
N ARG A 363 -8.99 -18.78 14.21
CA ARG A 363 -8.57 -18.43 15.57
C ARG A 363 -9.51 -17.40 16.22
N ARG A 364 -9.85 -16.33 15.50
CA ARG A 364 -10.69 -15.24 16.02
C ARG A 364 -12.13 -15.67 16.27
N VAL A 365 -12.63 -16.60 15.47
CA VAL A 365 -13.99 -17.17 15.68
C VAL A 365 -13.97 -18.20 16.81
N ASP A 366 -13.02 -19.14 16.82
CA ASP A 366 -12.92 -20.20 17.82
C ASP A 366 -12.64 -19.66 19.24
N SER A 367 -11.94 -18.53 19.35
CA SER A 367 -11.70 -17.84 20.62
C SER A 367 -12.92 -17.11 21.18
N GLY A 368 -14.00 -16.97 20.40
CA GLY A 368 -15.18 -16.18 20.75
C GLY A 368 -14.99 -14.65 20.61
N GLU A 369 -13.84 -14.18 20.09
CA GLU A 369 -13.61 -12.78 19.76
C GLU A 369 -14.58 -12.30 18.65
N MET A 370 -14.81 -13.16 17.69
CA MET A 370 -15.74 -12.97 16.58
C MET A 370 -16.69 -14.16 16.47
N ARG A 371 -17.85 -13.94 15.84
CA ARG A 371 -18.86 -14.95 15.67
C ARG A 371 -18.77 -15.67 14.33
N VAL A 372 -18.38 -14.94 13.29
CA VAL A 372 -18.31 -15.44 11.91
C VAL A 372 -17.16 -14.77 11.18
N ALA A 373 -16.53 -15.50 10.26
CA ALA A 373 -15.51 -14.96 9.36
C ALA A 373 -15.90 -15.22 7.90
N LEU A 374 -15.54 -14.27 7.03
CA LEU A 374 -15.76 -14.33 5.59
C LEU A 374 -14.43 -14.07 4.87
N ALA A 375 -13.96 -15.05 4.11
CA ALA A 375 -12.83 -14.91 3.22
C ALA A 375 -13.30 -14.64 1.79
N LEU A 376 -12.62 -13.70 1.11
CA LEU A 376 -12.91 -13.26 -0.25
C LEU A 376 -11.84 -13.74 -1.21
N TYR A 377 -12.19 -13.87 -2.49
CA TYR A 377 -11.21 -13.98 -3.54
C TYR A 377 -10.53 -12.62 -3.75
N PRO A 378 -9.19 -12.53 -3.93
CA PRO A 378 -8.51 -11.25 -4.11
C PRO A 378 -8.92 -10.58 -5.42
N VAL A 379 -9.04 -9.24 -5.41
CA VAL A 379 -9.24 -8.45 -6.62
C VAL A 379 -8.01 -8.54 -7.53
N THR A 380 -8.21 -8.37 -8.84
CA THR A 380 -7.15 -8.39 -9.83
C THR A 380 -6.65 -6.98 -10.17
N MET A 381 -5.41 -6.86 -10.67
CA MET A 381 -4.91 -5.57 -11.18
C MET A 381 -5.76 -5.03 -12.33
N GLN A 382 -6.29 -5.91 -13.20
CA GLN A 382 -7.18 -5.49 -14.29
C GLN A 382 -8.46 -4.84 -13.76
N GLN A 383 -9.06 -5.39 -12.71
CA GLN A 383 -10.24 -4.77 -12.07
C GLN A 383 -9.90 -3.40 -11.47
N ILE A 384 -8.78 -3.28 -10.76
CA ILE A 384 -8.34 -2.00 -10.16
C ILE A 384 -8.12 -0.95 -11.26
N MET A 385 -7.37 -1.29 -12.32
CA MET A 385 -7.10 -0.39 -13.42
C MET A 385 -8.39 0.05 -14.13
N TYR A 386 -9.28 -0.90 -14.43
CA TYR A 386 -10.56 -0.62 -15.06
C TYR A 386 -11.45 0.33 -14.22
N ILE A 387 -11.52 0.10 -12.91
CA ILE A 387 -12.26 0.96 -11.97
C ILE A 387 -11.66 2.37 -11.95
N ALA A 388 -10.34 2.46 -11.80
CA ALA A 388 -9.63 3.73 -11.76
C ALA A 388 -9.76 4.51 -13.09
N ASP A 389 -9.77 3.84 -14.23
CA ASP A 389 -9.99 4.43 -15.54
C ASP A 389 -11.44 4.94 -15.73
N SER A 390 -12.41 4.24 -15.14
CA SER A 390 -13.82 4.68 -15.14
C SER A 390 -14.09 5.89 -14.23
N GLY A 391 -13.10 6.33 -13.44
CA GLY A 391 -13.25 7.39 -12.44
C GLY A 391 -14.09 7.00 -11.23
N LYS A 392 -14.41 5.71 -11.08
CA LYS A 392 -15.12 5.17 -9.92
C LYS A 392 -14.15 4.88 -8.78
N ILE A 393 -14.72 4.75 -7.58
CA ILE A 393 -13.97 4.47 -6.35
C ILE A 393 -14.39 3.11 -5.81
N MET A 394 -13.41 2.30 -5.41
CA MET A 394 -13.64 1.00 -4.79
C MET A 394 -14.22 1.15 -3.37
N PRO A 395 -15.00 0.17 -2.91
CA PRO A 395 -15.34 0.06 -1.50
C PRO A 395 -14.09 0.04 -0.61
N PRO A 396 -14.19 0.51 0.64
CA PRO A 396 -13.04 0.49 1.55
C PRO A 396 -12.59 -0.95 1.84
N LYS A 397 -11.27 -1.10 2.11
CA LYS A 397 -10.71 -2.41 2.45
C LYS A 397 -10.90 -3.46 1.35
N ALA A 398 -10.73 -3.05 0.10
CA ALA A 398 -10.87 -3.91 -1.09
C ALA A 398 -9.54 -4.51 -1.56
N THR A 399 -8.42 -3.84 -1.31
CA THR A 399 -7.09 -4.22 -1.81
C THR A 399 -6.08 -4.38 -0.68
N TRP A 400 -5.21 -5.39 -0.80
CA TRP A 400 -4.07 -5.59 0.09
C TRP A 400 -2.86 -6.01 -0.73
N PHE A 401 -1.98 -5.04 -1.02
CA PHE A 401 -0.74 -5.31 -1.76
C PHE A 401 0.38 -5.80 -0.85
N GLU A 402 1.06 -6.86 -1.26
CA GLU A 402 2.25 -7.40 -0.60
C GLU A 402 3.35 -7.73 -1.63
N PRO A 403 4.63 -7.63 -1.23
CA PRO A 403 5.17 -7.05 0.02
C PRO A 403 4.94 -5.53 0.12
N LYS A 404 4.83 -5.02 1.36
CA LYS A 404 4.82 -3.58 1.59
C LYS A 404 6.19 -2.98 1.29
N LEU A 405 6.21 -1.78 0.67
CA LEU A 405 7.48 -1.08 0.43
C LEU A 405 8.18 -0.76 1.75
N ARG A 406 9.49 -0.97 1.80
CA ARG A 406 10.31 -0.45 2.90
C ARG A 406 10.55 1.03 2.71
N SER A 407 10.52 1.76 3.82
CA SER A 407 10.94 3.14 3.92
C SER A 407 12.42 3.21 4.26
N GLY A 408 13.12 4.27 3.86
CA GLY A 408 14.52 4.50 4.21
C GLY A 408 15.57 3.92 3.28
N LEU A 409 15.20 3.22 2.21
CA LEU A 409 16.15 2.79 1.17
C LEU A 409 16.63 3.97 0.32
N VAL A 410 15.75 4.91 0.07
CA VAL A 410 15.99 6.17 -0.60
C VAL A 410 14.91 7.18 -0.20
N ILE A 411 15.27 8.45 -0.16
CA ILE A 411 14.41 9.58 0.22
C ILE A 411 14.56 10.66 -0.85
N HIS A 412 13.47 11.34 -1.20
CA HIS A 412 13.48 12.45 -2.15
C HIS A 412 13.29 13.78 -1.43
N LYS A 413 14.30 14.67 -1.49
CA LYS A 413 14.23 16.02 -0.95
C LYS A 413 13.51 16.96 -1.93
N LEU A 414 12.76 17.91 -1.41
CA LEU A 414 11.94 18.83 -2.21
C LEU A 414 12.60 20.17 -2.50
N GLY A 415 13.73 20.46 -1.86
CA GLY A 415 14.49 21.69 -2.04
C GLY A 415 15.81 21.68 -1.33
#